data_4434dbbc3b76c729de5875c54ab1194d
#
_entry.id   4434dbbc3b76c729de5875c54ab1194d
#
_cell.length_a   1.000
_cell.length_b   1.000
_cell.length_c   1.000
_cell.angle_alpha   90.00
_cell.angle_beta   90.00
_cell.angle_gamma   90.00
#
_symmetry.space_group_name_H-M   'P 1'
#
loop_
_entity.id
_entity.type
_entity.pdbx_description
1 polymer ?
#
loop_
_entity_poly.entity_id
_entity_poly.type
_entity_poly.pdbx_seq_one_letter_code
_entity_poly.pdbx_strand_id
1 'polypeptide(L)'
;MGPLYSQRCLPVIIKLLQQGERRLRAIFDHCLTEYVDVSANAYAYKNVNTYNEYKAIRALAYNSTRQKPIISVVASQSKTGKTEVATRLIKALDALGYEVGFVKSDGHGFTMDSEGTDTWKADNAGAKAVAIAGPTGYAILNKTEGPTDLMTLAEQLPVDIVVMETRSRGVEPIIEVVTEAPTNFENCITPVDKLLAVVYMNDNEAFSQENVLPSDGVAVFSLHDIESLANWLVKEVCFN
;
A
#
# COMPACT_ATOMS: atom_id res chain seq x y z
N MET A 1 7.41 10.32 18.47
CA MET A 1 7.65 11.46 19.42
C MET A 1 8.35 10.88 20.62
N GLY A 2 9.46 11.46 21.06
CA GLY A 2 10.16 11.01 22.26
C GLY A 2 9.48 11.52 23.54
N PRO A 3 9.99 11.12 24.73
CA PRO A 3 9.47 11.59 25.99
C PRO A 3 9.57 13.12 26.09
N LEU A 4 8.55 13.73 26.71
CA LEU A 4 8.55 15.16 27.00
C LEU A 4 9.22 15.38 28.37
N TYR A 5 10.20 16.27 28.43
CA TYR A 5 10.93 16.57 29.65
C TYR A 5 10.57 17.96 30.15
N SER A 6 10.26 18.05 31.43
CA SER A 6 10.15 19.34 32.12
C SER A 6 11.53 19.97 32.28
N GLN A 7 11.64 21.29 32.26
CA GLN A 7 12.90 22.00 32.60
C GLN A 7 13.44 21.60 33.98
N ARG A 8 12.58 21.15 34.89
CA ARG A 8 12.97 20.66 36.23
C ARG A 8 13.86 19.41 36.18
N CYS A 9 13.85 18.66 35.07
CA CYS A 9 14.73 17.50 34.89
C CYS A 9 16.15 17.89 34.49
N LEU A 10 16.41 19.14 34.06
CA LEU A 10 17.70 19.59 33.57
C LEU A 10 18.87 19.36 34.58
N PRO A 11 18.76 19.69 35.86
CA PRO A 11 19.81 19.39 36.83
C PRO A 11 20.14 17.89 36.95
N VAL A 12 19.11 17.04 36.87
CA VAL A 12 19.28 15.58 36.93
C VAL A 12 20.00 15.09 35.66
N ILE A 13 19.60 15.57 34.49
CA ILE A 13 20.22 15.23 33.21
C ILE A 13 21.72 15.59 33.23
N ILE A 14 22.05 16.82 33.67
CA ILE A 14 23.44 17.27 33.74
C ILE A 14 24.25 16.38 34.67
N LYS A 15 23.72 16.04 35.84
CA LYS A 15 24.37 15.16 36.81
C LYS A 15 24.65 13.77 36.22
N LEU A 16 23.66 13.17 35.58
CA LEU A 16 23.78 11.84 34.95
C LEU A 16 24.83 11.85 33.82
N LEU A 17 24.83 12.89 32.99
CA LEU A 17 25.82 13.05 31.92
C LEU A 17 27.26 13.20 32.49
N GLN A 18 27.44 13.94 33.60
CA GLN A 18 28.71 14.08 34.28
C GLN A 18 29.23 12.75 34.88
N GLN A 19 28.29 11.84 35.22
CA GLN A 19 28.58 10.48 35.68
C GLN A 19 28.82 9.47 34.55
N GLY A 20 28.75 9.94 33.28
CA GLY A 20 28.94 9.08 32.11
C GLY A 20 27.69 8.32 31.69
N GLU A 21 26.53 8.53 32.35
CA GLU A 21 25.27 7.88 31.99
C GLU A 21 24.66 8.58 30.77
N ARG A 22 24.42 7.80 29.70
CA ARG A 22 23.87 8.32 28.42
C ARG A 22 22.54 7.71 28.05
N ARG A 23 22.02 6.77 28.86
CA ARG A 23 20.72 6.15 28.62
C ARG A 23 19.59 7.08 29.04
N LEU A 24 18.73 7.45 28.11
CA LEU A 24 17.59 8.33 28.39
C LEU A 24 16.68 7.78 29.52
N ARG A 25 16.55 6.45 29.62
CA ARG A 25 15.74 5.80 30.65
C ARG A 25 16.24 6.07 32.09
N ALA A 26 17.52 6.30 32.26
CA ALA A 26 18.08 6.60 33.59
C ALA A 26 17.47 7.86 34.24
N ILE A 27 16.95 8.78 33.44
CA ILE A 27 16.27 9.99 33.93
C ILE A 27 14.98 9.64 34.67
N PHE A 28 14.28 8.60 34.27
CA PHE A 28 12.97 8.21 34.83
C PHE A 28 13.09 7.76 36.30
N ASP A 29 14.24 7.20 36.69
CA ASP A 29 14.48 6.77 38.06
C ASP A 29 14.74 7.96 39.02
N HIS A 30 14.96 9.15 38.47
CA HIS A 30 15.35 10.35 39.21
C HIS A 30 14.38 11.51 39.07
N CYS A 31 13.36 11.39 38.23
CA CYS A 31 12.33 12.40 38.00
C CYS A 31 10.93 11.80 38.19
N LEU A 32 10.00 12.59 38.64
CA LEU A 32 8.59 12.19 38.64
C LEU A 32 8.16 11.94 37.19
N THR A 33 7.79 10.69 36.89
CA THR A 33 7.47 10.23 35.54
C THR A 33 6.01 9.80 35.48
N GLU A 34 5.29 10.31 34.49
CA GLU A 34 3.94 9.89 34.16
C GLU A 34 3.96 9.16 32.82
N TYR A 35 3.30 7.99 32.77
CA TYR A 35 3.16 7.20 31.56
C TYR A 35 1.78 7.46 30.97
N VAL A 36 1.76 7.95 29.72
CA VAL A 36 0.52 8.17 28.98
C VAL A 36 0.30 6.98 28.06
N ASP A 37 -0.88 6.36 28.18
CA ASP A 37 -1.29 5.32 27.27
C ASP A 37 -1.67 5.94 25.90
N VAL A 38 -0.97 5.50 24.85
CA VAL A 38 -1.17 5.95 23.48
C VAL A 38 -1.67 4.81 22.57
N SER A 39 -2.14 3.72 23.13
CA SER A 39 -2.57 2.54 22.40
C SER A 39 -3.63 2.85 21.33
N ALA A 40 -4.53 3.80 21.59
CA ALA A 40 -5.56 4.23 20.65
C ALA A 40 -5.00 4.90 19.36
N ASN A 41 -3.73 5.35 19.39
CA ASN A 41 -3.04 5.97 18.27
C ASN A 41 -1.62 5.40 18.12
N ALA A 42 -1.48 4.09 18.27
CA ALA A 42 -0.19 3.42 18.34
C ALA A 42 0.72 3.73 17.14
N TYR A 43 0.15 3.85 15.92
CA TYR A 43 0.91 4.20 14.72
C TYR A 43 1.55 5.60 14.79
N ALA A 44 0.89 6.59 15.42
CA ALA A 44 1.41 7.96 15.55
C ALA A 44 2.61 8.05 16.48
N TYR A 45 2.81 7.04 17.33
CA TYR A 45 3.90 6.95 18.31
C TYR A 45 4.89 5.82 18.00
N LYS A 46 4.71 5.11 16.88
CA LYS A 46 5.62 4.06 16.44
C LYS A 46 7.02 4.64 16.24
N ASN A 47 8.02 4.03 16.84
CA ASN A 47 9.40 4.44 16.65
C ASN A 47 9.86 4.05 15.24
N VAL A 48 10.47 4.99 14.53
CA VAL A 48 10.94 4.84 13.16
C VAL A 48 12.44 4.97 13.16
N ASN A 49 13.14 3.87 12.88
CA ASN A 49 14.60 3.82 12.89
C ASN A 49 15.17 3.68 11.47
N THR A 50 14.38 3.20 10.52
CA THR A 50 14.80 2.97 9.15
C THR A 50 13.87 3.70 8.16
N TYR A 51 14.39 3.95 6.97
CA TYR A 51 13.59 4.61 5.93
C TYR A 51 12.46 3.71 5.40
N ASN A 52 12.64 2.39 5.46
CA ASN A 52 11.59 1.41 5.16
C ASN A 52 10.42 1.50 6.16
N GLU A 53 10.72 1.54 7.46
CA GLU A 53 9.68 1.75 8.49
C GLU A 53 8.95 3.08 8.30
N TYR A 54 9.68 4.15 7.91
CA TYR A 54 9.06 5.44 7.59
C TYR A 54 8.07 5.33 6.43
N LYS A 55 8.44 4.65 5.34
CA LYS A 55 7.55 4.46 4.19
C LYS A 55 6.32 3.62 4.54
N ALA A 56 6.49 2.56 5.32
CA ALA A 56 5.37 1.73 5.78
C ALA A 56 4.38 2.53 6.64
N ILE A 57 4.88 3.32 7.60
CA ILE A 57 4.03 4.19 8.43
C ILE A 57 3.34 5.28 7.60
N ARG A 58 4.03 5.86 6.63
CA ARG A 58 3.43 6.83 5.69
C ARG A 58 2.31 6.19 4.88
N ALA A 59 2.51 4.98 4.37
CA ALA A 59 1.51 4.23 3.66
C ALA A 59 0.29 3.89 4.53
N LEU A 60 0.51 3.46 5.77
CA LEU A 60 -0.54 3.24 6.75
C LEU A 60 -1.32 4.54 7.05
N ALA A 61 -0.63 5.67 7.20
CA ALA A 61 -1.28 6.96 7.42
C ALA A 61 -2.18 7.36 6.24
N TYR A 62 -1.76 7.13 5.00
CA TYR A 62 -2.62 7.35 3.83
C TYR A 62 -3.85 6.43 3.87
N ASN A 63 -3.67 5.15 4.13
CA ASN A 63 -4.78 4.20 4.17
C ASN A 63 -5.74 4.48 5.33
N SER A 64 -5.25 4.95 6.48
CA SER A 64 -6.10 5.27 7.64
C SER A 64 -7.03 6.49 7.42
N THR A 65 -6.75 7.32 6.42
CA THR A 65 -7.63 8.45 6.03
C THR A 65 -8.69 8.05 5.02
N ARG A 66 -8.68 6.82 4.52
CA ARG A 66 -9.60 6.28 3.52
C ARG A 66 -10.67 5.42 4.18
N GLN A 67 -11.77 5.20 3.48
CA GLN A 67 -12.82 4.27 3.93
C GLN A 67 -12.30 2.84 4.00
N LYS A 68 -11.35 2.50 3.13
CA LYS A 68 -10.67 1.20 3.07
C LYS A 68 -9.26 1.35 2.53
N PRO A 69 -8.33 0.47 2.91
CA PRO A 69 -6.99 0.43 2.33
C PRO A 69 -6.99 0.22 0.82
N ILE A 70 -6.12 0.95 0.12
CA ILE A 70 -5.91 0.81 -1.33
C ILE A 70 -4.43 0.58 -1.56
N ILE A 71 -4.09 -0.38 -2.42
CA ILE A 71 -2.73 -0.71 -2.84
C ILE A 71 -2.67 -0.56 -4.35
N SER A 72 -1.80 0.32 -4.83
CA SER A 72 -1.58 0.49 -6.27
C SER A 72 -0.48 -0.44 -6.79
N VAL A 73 -0.78 -1.16 -7.88
CA VAL A 73 0.18 -1.97 -8.63
C VAL A 73 0.42 -1.28 -9.97
N VAL A 74 1.65 -0.83 -10.19
CA VAL A 74 2.05 -0.08 -11.38
C VAL A 74 3.22 -0.76 -12.12
N ALA A 75 3.46 -0.38 -13.37
CA ALA A 75 4.68 -0.72 -14.09
C ALA A 75 4.91 0.22 -15.26
N SER A 76 6.17 0.41 -15.64
CA SER A 76 6.58 1.30 -16.75
C SER A 76 6.01 0.90 -18.10
N GLN A 77 5.83 -0.41 -18.35
CA GLN A 77 5.43 -0.96 -19.63
C GLN A 77 4.20 -1.87 -19.54
N SER A 78 3.54 -2.06 -20.69
CA SER A 78 2.53 -3.11 -20.86
C SER A 78 3.21 -4.48 -20.84
N LYS A 79 2.49 -5.51 -20.40
CA LYS A 79 2.97 -6.91 -20.34
C LYS A 79 4.16 -7.16 -19.37
N THR A 80 4.44 -6.26 -18.45
CA THR A 80 5.47 -6.45 -17.39
C THR A 80 5.03 -7.44 -16.30
N GLY A 81 3.78 -7.89 -16.29
CA GLY A 81 3.27 -8.81 -15.26
C GLY A 81 2.40 -8.16 -14.18
N LYS A 82 1.99 -6.89 -14.34
CA LYS A 82 1.10 -6.21 -13.37
C LYS A 82 -0.11 -7.04 -12.96
N THR A 83 -0.83 -7.56 -13.96
CA THR A 83 -2.04 -8.36 -13.73
C THR A 83 -1.72 -9.67 -13.00
N GLU A 84 -0.58 -10.28 -13.30
CA GLU A 84 -0.11 -11.48 -12.59
C GLU A 84 0.17 -11.18 -11.11
N VAL A 85 0.92 -10.11 -10.84
CA VAL A 85 1.18 -9.65 -9.46
C VAL A 85 -0.12 -9.30 -8.75
N ALA A 86 -1.00 -8.51 -9.38
CA ALA A 86 -2.28 -8.11 -8.79
C ALA A 86 -3.15 -9.34 -8.47
N THR A 87 -3.27 -10.31 -9.39
CA THR A 87 -4.10 -11.51 -9.17
C THR A 87 -3.53 -12.44 -8.10
N ARG A 88 -2.21 -12.59 -8.01
CA ARG A 88 -1.58 -13.35 -6.93
C ARG A 88 -1.71 -12.64 -5.59
N LEU A 89 -1.56 -11.32 -5.57
CA LEU A 89 -1.77 -10.53 -4.35
C LEU A 89 -3.22 -10.64 -3.85
N ILE A 90 -4.21 -10.56 -4.75
CA ILE A 90 -5.62 -10.77 -4.40
C ILE A 90 -5.82 -12.15 -3.76
N LYS A 91 -5.29 -13.21 -4.37
CA LYS A 91 -5.39 -14.57 -3.82
C LYS A 91 -4.74 -14.70 -2.45
N ALA A 92 -3.58 -14.07 -2.25
CA ALA A 92 -2.87 -14.12 -0.97
C ALA A 92 -3.63 -13.35 0.13
N LEU A 93 -4.22 -12.19 -0.20
CA LEU A 93 -5.05 -11.41 0.72
C LEU A 93 -6.37 -12.14 1.07
N ASP A 94 -7.01 -12.77 0.08
CA ASP A 94 -8.20 -13.61 0.28
C ASP A 94 -7.89 -14.80 1.20
N ALA A 95 -6.75 -15.46 1.02
CA ALA A 95 -6.29 -16.54 1.90
C ALA A 95 -6.02 -16.07 3.34
N LEU A 96 -5.76 -14.78 3.56
CA LEU A 96 -5.67 -14.14 4.88
C LEU A 96 -7.05 -13.76 5.46
N GLY A 97 -8.13 -13.99 4.73
CA GLY A 97 -9.51 -13.77 5.16
C GLY A 97 -10.07 -12.39 4.84
N TYR A 98 -9.46 -11.62 3.95
CA TYR A 98 -9.94 -10.30 3.53
C TYR A 98 -10.78 -10.39 2.26
N GLU A 99 -11.89 -9.65 2.23
CA GLU A 99 -12.64 -9.41 0.98
C GLU A 99 -11.88 -8.40 0.13
N VAL A 100 -11.43 -8.80 -1.07
CA VAL A 100 -10.55 -8.00 -1.92
C VAL A 100 -11.28 -7.50 -3.16
N GLY A 101 -11.27 -6.19 -3.36
CA GLY A 101 -11.73 -5.54 -4.58
C GLY A 101 -10.59 -5.31 -5.58
N PHE A 102 -10.95 -5.23 -6.86
CA PHE A 102 -9.99 -4.93 -7.92
C PHE A 102 -10.49 -3.77 -8.78
N VAL A 103 -9.65 -2.77 -8.94
CA VAL A 103 -9.89 -1.62 -9.83
C VAL A 103 -8.80 -1.57 -10.87
N LYS A 104 -9.18 -1.50 -12.14
CA LYS A 104 -8.25 -1.39 -13.26
C LYS A 104 -8.49 -0.13 -14.07
N SER A 105 -7.42 0.58 -14.38
CA SER A 105 -7.43 1.66 -15.37
C SER A 105 -7.07 1.11 -16.75
N ASP A 106 -7.97 1.20 -17.71
CA ASP A 106 -7.70 0.91 -19.11
C ASP A 106 -7.76 2.19 -19.96
N GLY A 107 -6.61 2.57 -20.54
CA GLY A 107 -6.51 3.79 -21.36
C GLY A 107 -7.04 3.62 -22.80
N HIS A 108 -7.37 2.38 -23.20
CA HIS A 108 -7.84 2.07 -24.57
C HIS A 108 -9.36 1.82 -24.63
N GLY A 109 -10.03 1.88 -23.48
CA GLY A 109 -11.44 1.49 -23.33
C GLY A 109 -11.59 -0.03 -23.10
N PHE A 110 -12.79 -0.41 -22.72
CA PHE A 110 -13.12 -1.81 -22.42
C PHE A 110 -14.52 -2.14 -22.93
N THR A 111 -14.76 -3.41 -23.16
CA THR A 111 -16.10 -3.96 -23.47
C THR A 111 -16.43 -4.99 -22.41
N MET A 112 -17.51 -4.78 -21.67
CA MET A 112 -17.99 -5.71 -20.62
C MET A 112 -19.28 -6.43 -21.02
N ASP A 113 -19.84 -6.11 -22.19
CA ASP A 113 -21.07 -6.72 -22.69
C ASP A 113 -20.83 -7.32 -24.06
N SER A 114 -21.68 -8.27 -24.45
CA SER A 114 -21.59 -8.95 -25.73
C SER A 114 -22.66 -8.39 -26.70
N GLU A 115 -22.28 -8.23 -27.96
CA GLU A 115 -23.22 -7.81 -29.00
C GLU A 115 -24.43 -8.74 -29.09
N GLY A 116 -25.61 -8.14 -29.15
CA GLY A 116 -26.88 -8.86 -29.28
C GLY A 116 -27.57 -9.22 -27.98
N THR A 117 -26.95 -9.01 -26.81
CA THR A 117 -27.61 -9.16 -25.51
C THR A 117 -28.67 -8.06 -25.30
N ASP A 118 -29.58 -8.25 -24.35
CA ASP A 118 -30.61 -7.25 -24.07
C ASP A 118 -30.01 -5.99 -23.42
N THR A 119 -28.99 -6.15 -22.57
CA THR A 119 -28.23 -5.06 -21.98
C THR A 119 -27.47 -4.26 -23.05
N TRP A 120 -26.83 -4.92 -24.01
CA TRP A 120 -26.20 -4.27 -25.15
C TRP A 120 -27.20 -3.49 -26.02
N LYS A 121 -28.40 -4.07 -26.30
CA LYS A 121 -29.46 -3.36 -27.04
C LYS A 121 -29.93 -2.11 -26.32
N ALA A 122 -30.13 -2.20 -24.99
CA ALA A 122 -30.50 -1.04 -24.16
C ALA A 122 -29.42 0.06 -24.18
N ASP A 123 -28.16 -0.35 -24.10
CA ASP A 123 -26.99 0.54 -24.18
C ASP A 123 -26.94 1.29 -25.54
N ASN A 124 -27.11 0.56 -26.65
CA ASN A 124 -27.16 1.14 -27.99
C ASN A 124 -28.42 1.98 -28.29
N ALA A 125 -29.50 1.73 -27.57
CA ALA A 125 -30.73 2.55 -27.66
C ALA A 125 -30.58 3.91 -26.94
N GLY A 126 -29.46 4.15 -26.27
CA GLY A 126 -29.13 5.43 -25.62
C GLY A 126 -29.24 5.44 -24.10
N ALA A 127 -29.33 4.29 -23.45
CA ALA A 127 -29.31 4.23 -22.00
C ALA A 127 -27.95 4.78 -21.48
N LYS A 128 -28.02 5.68 -20.50
CA LYS A 128 -26.83 6.25 -19.85
C LYS A 128 -26.20 5.30 -18.83
N ALA A 129 -27.00 4.40 -18.30
CA ALA A 129 -26.55 3.34 -17.41
C ALA A 129 -27.37 2.09 -17.66
N VAL A 130 -26.73 0.94 -17.56
CA VAL A 130 -27.36 -0.37 -17.68
C VAL A 130 -26.98 -1.20 -16.46
N ALA A 131 -27.96 -1.91 -15.89
CA ALA A 131 -27.71 -2.83 -14.79
C ALA A 131 -28.31 -4.19 -15.09
N ILE A 132 -27.61 -5.25 -14.68
CA ILE A 132 -28.07 -6.61 -14.76
C ILE A 132 -27.86 -7.30 -13.42
N ALA A 133 -28.85 -8.07 -12.96
CA ALA A 133 -28.78 -8.85 -11.74
C ALA A 133 -29.01 -10.33 -12.03
N GLY A 134 -28.26 -11.20 -11.39
CA GLY A 134 -28.36 -12.64 -11.43
C GLY A 134 -28.47 -13.23 -10.01
N PRO A 135 -28.56 -14.57 -9.89
CA PRO A 135 -28.72 -15.24 -8.60
C PRO A 135 -27.55 -15.00 -7.61
N THR A 136 -26.36 -14.76 -8.12
CA THR A 136 -25.13 -14.67 -7.33
C THR A 136 -24.41 -13.33 -7.44
N GLY A 137 -24.96 -12.37 -8.18
CA GLY A 137 -24.31 -11.08 -8.36
C GLY A 137 -25.06 -10.15 -9.31
N TYR A 138 -24.51 -8.96 -9.47
CA TYR A 138 -25.01 -7.96 -10.40
C TYR A 138 -23.86 -7.18 -11.03
N ALA A 139 -24.13 -6.54 -12.16
CA ALA A 139 -23.21 -5.59 -12.79
C ALA A 139 -23.94 -4.29 -13.11
N ILE A 140 -23.22 -3.18 -13.03
CA ILE A 140 -23.69 -1.86 -13.44
C ILE A 140 -22.65 -1.29 -14.41
N LEU A 141 -23.11 -0.87 -15.59
CA LEU A 141 -22.30 -0.16 -16.58
C LEU A 141 -22.81 1.27 -16.69
N ASN A 142 -21.96 2.22 -16.33
CA ASN A 142 -22.25 3.66 -16.47
C ASN A 142 -21.40 4.26 -17.58
N LYS A 143 -22.01 5.07 -18.45
CA LYS A 143 -21.30 5.94 -19.39
C LYS A 143 -20.97 7.27 -18.71
N THR A 144 -19.71 7.68 -18.81
CA THR A 144 -19.24 8.96 -18.29
C THR A 144 -18.76 9.86 -19.44
N GLU A 145 -18.86 11.17 -19.27
CA GLU A 145 -18.41 12.15 -20.27
C GLU A 145 -16.88 12.36 -20.26
N GLY A 146 -16.18 11.73 -19.32
CA GLY A 146 -14.73 11.85 -19.16
C GLY A 146 -14.15 10.70 -18.35
N PRO A 147 -12.83 10.73 -18.06
CA PRO A 147 -12.17 9.71 -17.27
C PRO A 147 -12.79 9.62 -15.88
N THR A 148 -13.15 8.40 -15.47
CA THR A 148 -13.64 8.13 -14.13
C THR A 148 -12.49 8.16 -13.13
N ASP A 149 -12.70 8.79 -11.98
CA ASP A 149 -11.74 8.76 -10.88
C ASP A 149 -11.68 7.37 -10.26
N LEU A 150 -10.48 6.78 -10.24
CA LEU A 150 -10.26 5.42 -9.73
C LEU A 150 -10.48 5.32 -8.22
N MET A 151 -10.24 6.40 -7.48
CA MET A 151 -10.49 6.44 -6.04
C MET A 151 -11.99 6.34 -5.75
N THR A 152 -12.79 7.10 -6.46
CA THR A 152 -14.27 7.03 -6.38
C THR A 152 -14.77 5.62 -6.69
N LEU A 153 -14.21 4.94 -7.69
CA LEU A 153 -14.56 3.54 -7.98
C LEU A 153 -14.15 2.60 -6.85
N ALA A 154 -12.95 2.76 -6.33
CA ALA A 154 -12.45 1.93 -5.23
C ALA A 154 -13.32 2.06 -3.97
N GLU A 155 -13.77 3.28 -3.64
CA GLU A 155 -14.63 3.54 -2.49
C GLU A 155 -16.02 2.91 -2.61
N GLN A 156 -16.53 2.71 -3.84
CA GLN A 156 -17.84 2.09 -4.08
C GLN A 156 -17.82 0.55 -3.93
N LEU A 157 -16.67 -0.08 -3.97
CA LEU A 157 -16.60 -1.54 -3.83
C LEU A 157 -16.88 -1.97 -2.37
N PRO A 158 -17.82 -2.89 -2.10
CA PRO A 158 -18.16 -3.35 -0.75
C PRO A 158 -17.17 -4.43 -0.27
N VAL A 159 -15.92 -4.05 -0.03
CA VAL A 159 -14.81 -4.94 0.31
C VAL A 159 -13.92 -4.35 1.40
N ASP A 160 -13.03 -5.16 1.99
CA ASP A 160 -12.11 -4.74 3.05
C ASP A 160 -10.90 -3.97 2.52
N ILE A 161 -10.38 -4.37 1.35
CA ILE A 161 -9.15 -3.83 0.75
C ILE A 161 -9.27 -3.80 -0.77
N VAL A 162 -8.66 -2.81 -1.41
CA VAL A 162 -8.66 -2.68 -2.87
C VAL A 162 -7.25 -2.78 -3.45
N VAL A 163 -7.08 -3.65 -4.44
CA VAL A 163 -5.91 -3.69 -5.31
C VAL A 163 -6.23 -2.91 -6.59
N MET A 164 -5.47 -1.85 -6.85
CA MET A 164 -5.67 -0.97 -8.00
C MET A 164 -4.56 -1.19 -9.04
N GLU A 165 -4.90 -1.72 -10.20
CA GLU A 165 -3.96 -1.86 -11.33
C GLU A 165 -4.02 -0.62 -12.21
N THR A 166 -2.89 0.09 -12.34
CA THR A 166 -2.78 1.24 -13.21
C THR A 166 -1.40 1.32 -13.85
N ARG A 167 -1.27 2.06 -14.95
CA ARG A 167 0.01 2.16 -15.67
C ARG A 167 0.99 3.10 -14.95
N SER A 168 0.56 4.29 -14.54
CA SER A 168 1.45 5.33 -14.03
C SER A 168 0.78 6.31 -13.06
N ARG A 169 -0.49 6.09 -12.72
CA ARG A 169 -1.30 6.99 -11.87
C ARG A 169 -1.73 6.29 -10.58
N GLY A 170 -0.81 5.52 -10.02
CA GLY A 170 -1.06 4.89 -8.73
C GLY A 170 -1.20 5.94 -7.63
N VAL A 171 -2.06 5.66 -6.65
CA VAL A 171 -2.12 6.38 -5.39
C VAL A 171 -1.32 5.62 -4.35
N GLU A 172 -0.61 6.33 -3.49
CA GLU A 172 0.17 5.67 -2.43
C GLU A 172 -0.75 4.87 -1.49
N PRO A 173 -0.32 3.67 -1.04
CA PRO A 173 0.97 3.01 -1.28
C PRO A 173 1.10 2.41 -2.69
N ILE A 174 2.27 2.54 -3.27
CA ILE A 174 2.58 2.09 -4.64
C ILE A 174 3.57 0.94 -4.62
N ILE A 175 3.19 -0.15 -5.30
CA ILE A 175 4.05 -1.29 -5.63
C ILE A 175 4.34 -1.22 -7.13
N GLU A 176 5.61 -1.20 -7.52
CA GLU A 176 5.99 -1.24 -8.93
C GLU A 176 6.47 -2.64 -9.34
N VAL A 177 5.98 -3.10 -10.48
CA VAL A 177 6.37 -4.40 -11.07
C VAL A 177 7.46 -4.16 -12.09
N VAL A 178 8.56 -4.89 -11.94
CA VAL A 178 9.72 -4.86 -12.85
C VAL A 178 10.03 -6.26 -13.35
N THR A 179 10.74 -6.36 -14.46
CA THR A 179 11.06 -7.67 -15.07
C THR A 179 12.15 -8.37 -14.27
N GLU A 180 13.24 -7.66 -13.96
CA GLU A 180 14.42 -8.17 -13.29
C GLU A 180 14.54 -7.60 -11.88
N ALA A 181 15.24 -8.31 -11.00
CA ALA A 181 15.57 -7.82 -9.68
C ALA A 181 16.37 -6.51 -9.77
N PRO A 182 15.92 -5.43 -9.11
CA PRO A 182 16.57 -4.13 -9.26
C PRO A 182 17.88 -4.07 -8.47
N THR A 183 18.93 -3.54 -9.10
CA THR A 183 20.19 -3.15 -8.43
C THR A 183 20.10 -1.72 -7.86
N ASN A 184 19.22 -0.91 -8.42
CA ASN A 184 18.80 0.41 -7.95
C ASN A 184 17.38 0.69 -8.48
N PHE A 185 16.79 1.84 -8.14
CA PHE A 185 15.42 2.19 -8.53
C PHE A 185 15.34 3.28 -9.61
N GLU A 186 16.44 3.57 -10.30
CA GLU A 186 16.51 4.63 -11.34
C GLU A 186 15.61 4.35 -12.52
N ASN A 187 15.36 3.06 -12.83
CA ASN A 187 14.50 2.63 -13.92
C ASN A 187 13.01 2.52 -13.54
N CYS A 188 12.67 2.73 -12.26
CA CYS A 188 11.29 2.78 -11.83
C CYS A 188 10.63 4.07 -12.30
N ILE A 189 9.35 3.98 -12.72
CA ILE A 189 8.58 5.17 -13.09
C ILE A 189 8.05 5.91 -11.87
N THR A 190 7.93 5.20 -10.75
CA THR A 190 7.52 5.78 -9.47
C THR A 190 8.73 6.43 -8.81
N PRO A 191 8.65 7.71 -8.45
CA PRO A 191 9.70 8.34 -7.65
C PRO A 191 10.00 7.54 -6.39
N VAL A 192 11.28 7.37 -6.07
CA VAL A 192 11.74 6.53 -4.96
C VAL A 192 11.10 6.91 -3.63
N ASP A 193 10.86 8.19 -3.39
CA ASP A 193 10.19 8.69 -2.18
C ASP A 193 8.74 8.22 -2.04
N LYS A 194 8.04 7.90 -3.15
CA LYS A 194 6.67 7.37 -3.19
C LYS A 194 6.58 5.86 -3.37
N LEU A 195 7.68 5.25 -3.76
CA LEU A 195 7.75 3.81 -4.02
C LEU A 195 7.83 3.05 -2.70
N LEU A 196 6.80 2.28 -2.39
CA LEU A 196 6.74 1.45 -1.19
C LEU A 196 7.49 0.14 -1.36
N ALA A 197 7.22 -0.55 -2.47
CA ALA A 197 7.83 -1.85 -2.77
C ALA A 197 8.01 -2.05 -4.28
N VAL A 198 8.90 -2.97 -4.62
CA VAL A 198 9.09 -3.49 -5.98
C VAL A 198 8.85 -4.99 -5.96
N VAL A 199 8.13 -5.49 -6.97
CA VAL A 199 8.00 -6.92 -7.25
C VAL A 199 8.66 -7.22 -8.59
N TYR A 200 9.66 -8.10 -8.60
CA TYR A 200 10.31 -8.54 -9.83
C TYR A 200 9.79 -9.91 -10.29
N MET A 201 9.75 -10.10 -11.62
CA MET A 201 9.10 -11.24 -12.26
C MET A 201 10.04 -12.42 -12.47
N ASN A 202 11.30 -12.17 -12.81
CA ASN A 202 12.28 -13.21 -13.14
C ASN A 202 13.16 -13.50 -11.92
N ASP A 203 13.06 -14.73 -11.42
CA ASP A 203 14.00 -15.27 -10.43
C ASP A 203 15.25 -15.78 -11.16
N ASN A 204 16.23 -14.92 -11.32
CA ASN A 204 17.58 -15.42 -11.49
C ASN A 204 18.06 -15.83 -10.11
N GLU A 205 18.46 -17.10 -9.92
CA GLU A 205 18.87 -17.73 -8.64
C GLU A 205 19.95 -16.98 -7.83
N ALA A 206 20.42 -15.82 -8.30
CA ALA A 206 21.47 -15.02 -7.71
C ALA A 206 20.97 -13.88 -6.78
N PHE A 207 19.66 -13.67 -6.64
CA PHE A 207 19.16 -12.62 -5.78
C PHE A 207 18.91 -13.15 -4.36
N SER A 208 19.92 -13.09 -3.52
CA SER A 208 19.75 -13.30 -2.08
C SER A 208 19.15 -12.02 -1.44
N GLN A 209 18.31 -12.18 -0.42
CA GLN A 209 17.73 -11.06 0.36
C GLN A 209 18.80 -10.08 0.92
N GLU A 210 20.06 -10.48 0.95
CA GLU A 210 21.20 -9.66 1.38
C GLU A 210 21.55 -8.52 0.41
N ASN A 211 21.06 -8.56 -0.84
CA ASN A 211 21.32 -7.53 -1.86
C ASN A 211 20.25 -6.42 -1.90
N VAL A 212 19.27 -6.42 -0.99
CA VAL A 212 18.27 -5.35 -0.88
C VAL A 212 18.99 -4.07 -0.45
N LEU A 213 18.93 -3.05 -1.29
CA LEU A 213 19.50 -1.74 -1.03
C LEU A 213 18.77 -1.06 0.15
N PRO A 214 19.35 -1.05 1.37
CA PRO A 214 18.66 -0.54 2.55
C PRO A 214 18.51 0.99 2.55
N SER A 215 19.27 1.69 1.68
CA SER A 215 19.36 3.16 1.72
C SER A 215 18.08 3.87 1.34
N ASP A 216 17.29 3.28 0.44
CA ASP A 216 16.13 3.98 -0.15
C ASP A 216 14.79 3.58 0.49
N GLY A 217 14.81 2.63 1.44
CA GLY A 217 13.63 2.19 2.18
C GLY A 217 12.55 1.54 1.30
N VAL A 218 12.90 1.05 0.11
CA VAL A 218 11.98 0.33 -0.78
C VAL A 218 12.10 -1.16 -0.49
N ALA A 219 10.97 -1.80 -0.16
CA ALA A 219 10.94 -3.25 0.02
C ALA A 219 11.02 -3.95 -1.35
N VAL A 220 11.76 -5.06 -1.45
CA VAL A 220 11.90 -5.81 -2.70
C VAL A 220 11.44 -7.24 -2.50
N PHE A 221 10.55 -7.70 -3.37
CA PHE A 221 9.98 -9.05 -3.34
C PHE A 221 10.11 -9.70 -4.71
N SER A 222 10.29 -11.02 -4.74
CA SER A 222 10.08 -11.78 -5.95
C SER A 222 8.59 -12.08 -6.14
N LEU A 223 8.20 -12.45 -7.36
CA LEU A 223 6.84 -12.93 -7.63
C LEU A 223 6.50 -14.19 -6.80
N HIS A 224 7.50 -14.99 -6.40
CA HIS A 224 7.31 -16.16 -5.55
C HIS A 224 7.07 -15.81 -4.07
N ASP A 225 7.49 -14.60 -3.65
CA ASP A 225 7.33 -14.12 -2.27
C ASP A 225 6.05 -13.30 -2.06
N ILE A 226 5.07 -13.42 -2.96
CA ILE A 226 3.85 -12.60 -2.93
C ILE A 226 3.03 -12.79 -1.63
N GLU A 227 3.09 -13.98 -1.02
CA GLU A 227 2.45 -14.26 0.27
C GLU A 227 3.12 -13.47 1.40
N SER A 228 4.46 -13.38 1.38
CA SER A 228 5.22 -12.56 2.33
C SER A 228 4.90 -11.08 2.16
N LEU A 229 4.78 -10.61 0.90
CA LEU A 229 4.32 -9.26 0.60
C LEU A 229 2.91 -9.00 1.15
N ALA A 230 1.95 -9.90 0.94
CA ALA A 230 0.58 -9.76 1.43
C ALA A 230 0.54 -9.66 2.96
N ASN A 231 1.24 -10.56 3.67
CA ASN A 231 1.36 -10.53 5.12
C ASN A 231 1.95 -9.21 5.63
N TRP A 232 3.03 -8.73 4.98
CA TRP A 232 3.66 -7.47 5.34
C TRP A 232 2.74 -6.27 5.10
N LEU A 233 2.02 -6.22 3.98
CA LEU A 233 1.05 -5.17 3.67
C LEU A 233 -0.08 -5.11 4.69
N VAL A 234 -0.66 -6.24 5.06
CA VAL A 234 -1.73 -6.30 6.06
C VAL A 234 -1.23 -5.78 7.40
N LYS A 235 -0.06 -6.24 7.84
CA LYS A 235 0.47 -5.95 9.17
C LYS A 235 0.97 -4.50 9.31
N GLU A 236 1.61 -3.95 8.27
CA GLU A 236 2.37 -2.70 8.40
C GLU A 236 1.78 -1.53 7.60
N VAL A 237 0.86 -1.80 6.65
CA VAL A 237 0.43 -0.81 5.65
C VAL A 237 -1.09 -0.62 5.57
N CYS A 238 -1.87 -1.67 5.76
CA CYS A 238 -3.31 -1.61 5.49
C CYS A 238 -4.14 -1.30 6.73
N PHE A 239 -3.84 -1.94 7.85
CA PHE A 239 -4.67 -1.87 9.04
C PHE A 239 -3.85 -1.45 10.26
N ASN A 240 -4.53 -0.82 11.21
CA ASN A 240 -3.95 -0.28 12.43
C ASN A 240 -4.26 -1.19 13.62
#